data_fc13b7ab66aefa81b748f0382752bd23
#
_entry.id   fc13b7ab66aefa81b748f0382752bd23
#
_cell.length_a   1.000
_cell.length_b   1.000
_cell.length_c   1.000
_cell.angle_alpha   90.00
_cell.angle_beta   90.00
_cell.angle_gamma   90.00
#
_symmetry.space_group_name_H-M   'P 1'
#
loop_
_entity.id
_entity.type
_entity.pdbx_description
1 polymer ?
#
loop_
_entity_poly.entity_id
_entity_poly.type
_entity_poly.pdbx_seq_one_letter_code
_entity_poly.pdbx_strand_id
1 'polypeptide(L)'
;MSEQYQPPHSNSLDWVGGSDAPEKRSLNLGFMALTDSASLIVAATQQFAQPYGLTLKLQRQSSWAGLRERLHTGELDAAQSLYGLVYGMHLGLGGAAPLPMAVLMGLAQNGQSINLSARLQSAGVRDGEALARYVRQAGARLTFAHTFPTGTHAMWLYYWLASLGIHPLRDVDSVVVPPAQMVAHLRAGRIDGFCAGEPWGAQAVAQGQGFTVCTSQSLWADHPEKVLGCTREFVETCPNAARALVMAVLEASRFLDANVENRSAAASLVSAPEFLDTPLEVIEPRFCGRYEDGNGQAWLDPHPLRFCAQGAVNMPYLSDGMWFLTQFRRWGLLREEPDYLALAGAVQQTALYAEAASSLGLAVPPALRSSRLFDGKLWDGSDPAAYARSFELHALTDARQAGAC
;
A
#
# COMPACT_ATOMS: atom_id res chain seq x y z
N MET A 1 -29.07 13.04 15.16
CA MET A 1 -29.69 12.21 14.11
C MET A 1 -28.73 12.27 12.94
N SER A 2 -27.93 11.22 12.76
CA SER A 2 -27.00 11.11 11.63
C SER A 2 -27.84 10.91 10.38
N GLU A 3 -27.79 11.85 9.43
CA GLU A 3 -28.24 11.59 8.08
C GLU A 3 -27.44 10.38 7.56
N GLN A 4 -28.11 9.26 7.39
CA GLN A 4 -27.53 8.09 6.77
C GLN A 4 -27.18 8.48 5.32
N TYR A 5 -25.90 8.39 4.98
CA TYR A 5 -25.46 8.50 3.60
C TYR A 5 -26.30 7.54 2.76
N GLN A 6 -27.09 8.06 1.84
CA GLN A 6 -27.77 7.27 0.83
C GLN A 6 -26.89 7.29 -0.42
N PRO A 7 -26.44 6.12 -0.91
CA PRO A 7 -25.70 6.07 -2.16
C PRO A 7 -26.57 6.68 -3.29
N PRO A 8 -25.99 7.44 -4.23
CA PRO A 8 -26.70 8.16 -5.27
C PRO A 8 -27.52 7.29 -6.23
N HIS A 9 -27.43 5.97 -6.13
CA HIS A 9 -28.06 5.00 -7.03
C HIS A 9 -29.05 4.07 -6.33
N SER A 10 -29.81 4.55 -5.35
CA SER A 10 -30.88 3.76 -4.71
C SER A 10 -31.96 3.23 -5.69
N ASN A 11 -31.88 3.58 -6.97
CA ASN A 11 -32.82 3.13 -8.01
C ASN A 11 -32.23 2.18 -9.07
N SER A 12 -30.94 1.78 -8.97
CA SER A 12 -30.34 0.86 -9.95
C SER A 12 -30.53 -0.61 -9.57
N LEU A 13 -31.76 -1.02 -9.27
CA LEU A 13 -32.16 -2.43 -9.21
C LEU A 13 -31.90 -3.17 -10.53
N ASP A 14 -31.64 -2.44 -11.61
CA ASP A 14 -31.34 -3.01 -12.93
C ASP A 14 -30.04 -3.83 -12.97
N TRP A 15 -29.14 -3.66 -11.98
CA TRP A 15 -27.91 -4.45 -11.85
C TRP A 15 -28.13 -5.85 -11.27
N VAL A 16 -29.14 -6.02 -10.41
CA VAL A 16 -29.43 -7.29 -9.74
C VAL A 16 -30.38 -8.13 -10.58
N GLY A 17 -29.84 -8.90 -11.51
CA GLY A 17 -30.60 -9.84 -12.31
C GLY A 17 -30.69 -9.55 -13.82
N GLY A 18 -30.06 -8.45 -14.29
CA GLY A 18 -29.88 -8.16 -15.73
C GLY A 18 -28.62 -8.85 -16.31
N SER A 19 -28.28 -8.51 -17.56
CA SER A 19 -27.07 -8.98 -18.24
C SER A 19 -25.77 -8.64 -17.48
N ASP A 20 -25.81 -7.66 -16.58
CA ASP A 20 -24.71 -7.17 -15.77
C ASP A 20 -24.66 -7.79 -14.35
N ALA A 21 -25.51 -8.77 -14.06
CA ALA A 21 -25.53 -9.44 -12.77
C ALA A 21 -24.17 -10.10 -12.47
N PRO A 22 -23.65 -9.98 -11.23
CA PRO A 22 -22.39 -10.63 -10.84
C PRO A 22 -22.44 -12.15 -11.05
N GLU A 23 -21.45 -12.70 -11.72
CA GLU A 23 -21.28 -14.15 -11.93
C GLU A 23 -21.07 -14.86 -10.59
N LYS A 24 -20.40 -14.18 -9.66
CA LYS A 24 -20.18 -14.64 -8.28
C LYS A 24 -20.68 -13.59 -7.31
N ARG A 25 -21.73 -13.92 -6.54
CA ARG A 25 -22.41 -12.97 -5.63
C ARG A 25 -21.77 -12.87 -4.25
N SER A 26 -20.99 -13.86 -3.83
CA SER A 26 -20.32 -13.86 -2.54
C SER A 26 -18.80 -13.89 -2.77
N LEU A 27 -18.10 -12.82 -2.37
CA LEU A 27 -16.66 -12.67 -2.58
C LEU A 27 -15.92 -12.77 -1.26
N ASN A 28 -14.85 -13.58 -1.23
CA ASN A 28 -13.90 -13.67 -0.13
C ASN A 28 -12.79 -12.65 -0.33
N LEU A 29 -12.71 -11.67 0.55
CA LEU A 29 -11.75 -10.56 0.44
C LEU A 29 -10.72 -10.62 1.56
N GLY A 30 -9.43 -10.68 1.18
CA GLY A 30 -8.32 -10.62 2.12
C GLY A 30 -7.97 -9.18 2.52
N PHE A 31 -7.62 -8.97 3.79
CA PHE A 31 -7.07 -7.70 4.25
C PHE A 31 -6.05 -7.90 5.38
N MET A 32 -5.14 -6.95 5.51
CA MET A 32 -4.20 -6.86 6.63
C MET A 32 -4.74 -5.86 7.67
N ALA A 33 -4.34 -6.03 8.93
CA ALA A 33 -4.65 -5.09 10.01
C ALA A 33 -3.87 -3.77 9.82
N LEU A 34 -4.32 -2.94 8.88
CA LEU A 34 -3.75 -1.66 8.48
C LEU A 34 -4.87 -0.65 8.23
N THR A 35 -4.63 0.61 8.51
CA THR A 35 -5.63 1.68 8.34
C THR A 35 -6.07 1.86 6.89
N ASP A 36 -5.21 1.52 5.93
CA ASP A 36 -5.50 1.58 4.50
C ASP A 36 -6.43 0.45 4.00
N SER A 37 -6.85 -0.49 4.87
CA SER A 37 -7.93 -1.45 4.58
C SER A 37 -9.34 -0.89 4.82
N ALA A 38 -9.45 0.34 5.33
CA ALA A 38 -10.72 0.91 5.76
C ALA A 38 -11.78 0.94 4.65
N SER A 39 -11.41 1.22 3.39
CA SER A 39 -12.39 1.22 2.29
C SER A 39 -13.03 -0.15 2.07
N LEU A 40 -12.26 -1.24 2.17
CA LEU A 40 -12.79 -2.60 2.08
C LEU A 40 -13.68 -2.96 3.28
N ILE A 41 -13.24 -2.59 4.49
CA ILE A 41 -13.99 -2.86 5.72
C ILE A 41 -15.32 -2.11 5.69
N VAL A 42 -15.30 -0.82 5.34
CA VAL A 42 -16.51 0.01 5.21
C VAL A 42 -17.43 -0.53 4.11
N ALA A 43 -16.88 -0.91 2.94
CA ALA A 43 -17.67 -1.48 1.86
C ALA A 43 -18.46 -2.73 2.28
N ALA A 44 -17.82 -3.60 3.06
CA ALA A 44 -18.45 -4.84 3.54
C ALA A 44 -19.44 -4.60 4.70
N THR A 45 -19.06 -3.79 5.70
CA THR A 45 -19.83 -3.62 6.94
C THR A 45 -20.99 -2.63 6.80
N GLN A 46 -20.82 -1.60 5.96
CA GLN A 46 -21.86 -0.59 5.69
C GLN A 46 -22.70 -0.92 4.45
N GLN A 47 -22.60 -2.16 3.95
CA GLN A 47 -23.43 -2.72 2.88
C GLN A 47 -23.36 -1.98 1.53
N PHE A 48 -22.25 -1.29 1.23
CA PHE A 48 -22.06 -0.61 -0.07
C PHE A 48 -22.07 -1.58 -1.26
N ALA A 49 -21.81 -2.87 -1.03
CA ALA A 49 -21.84 -3.89 -2.09
C ALA A 49 -23.24 -4.43 -2.39
N GLN A 50 -24.20 -4.24 -1.49
CA GLN A 50 -25.53 -4.81 -1.61
C GLN A 50 -26.32 -4.29 -2.84
N PRO A 51 -26.29 -2.98 -3.18
CA PRO A 51 -26.93 -2.46 -4.39
C PRO A 51 -26.42 -3.10 -5.68
N TYR A 52 -25.19 -3.60 -5.66
CA TYR A 52 -24.54 -4.27 -6.80
C TYR A 52 -24.70 -5.81 -6.78
N GLY A 53 -25.54 -6.35 -5.91
CA GLY A 53 -25.80 -7.78 -5.80
C GLY A 53 -24.67 -8.61 -5.21
N LEU A 54 -23.73 -7.96 -4.47
CA LEU A 54 -22.61 -8.62 -3.83
C LEU A 54 -22.75 -8.72 -2.31
N THR A 55 -22.22 -9.82 -1.78
CA THR A 55 -21.93 -10.00 -0.35
C THR A 55 -20.41 -10.14 -0.17
N LEU A 56 -19.80 -9.25 0.60
CA LEU A 56 -18.36 -9.25 0.85
C LEU A 56 -18.05 -9.95 2.17
N LYS A 57 -17.21 -10.99 2.12
CA LYS A 57 -16.73 -11.74 3.27
C LYS A 57 -15.27 -11.39 3.54
N LEU A 58 -15.05 -10.61 4.59
CA LEU A 58 -13.71 -10.18 4.98
C LEU A 58 -12.95 -11.30 5.69
N GLN A 59 -11.68 -11.47 5.32
CA GLN A 59 -10.76 -12.42 5.94
C GLN A 59 -9.47 -11.71 6.32
N ARG A 60 -9.29 -11.46 7.63
CA ARG A 60 -8.06 -10.86 8.16
C ARG A 60 -6.89 -11.81 7.96
N GLN A 61 -5.80 -11.30 7.41
CA GLN A 61 -4.57 -12.04 7.16
C GLN A 61 -3.49 -11.64 8.16
N SER A 62 -2.66 -12.60 8.57
CA SER A 62 -1.57 -12.38 9.52
C SER A 62 -0.25 -11.96 8.85
N SER A 63 -0.11 -12.22 7.55
CA SER A 63 1.10 -11.90 6.77
C SER A 63 0.79 -11.76 5.28
N TRP A 64 1.64 -11.00 4.58
CA TRP A 64 1.57 -10.87 3.12
C TRP A 64 1.87 -12.17 2.37
N ALA A 65 2.70 -13.04 2.97
CA ALA A 65 2.95 -14.37 2.41
C ALA A 65 1.69 -15.25 2.46
N GLY A 66 0.96 -15.23 3.57
CA GLY A 66 -0.32 -15.95 3.70
C GLY A 66 -1.39 -15.39 2.75
N LEU A 67 -1.48 -14.07 2.62
CA LEU A 67 -2.40 -13.43 1.66
C LEU A 67 -2.07 -13.85 0.22
N ARG A 68 -0.78 -13.83 -0.17
CA ARG A 68 -0.31 -14.29 -1.48
C ARG A 68 -0.75 -15.72 -1.76
N GLU A 69 -0.54 -16.62 -0.80
CA GLU A 69 -0.89 -18.03 -0.96
C GLU A 69 -2.39 -18.23 -1.16
N ARG A 70 -3.21 -17.54 -0.40
CA ARG A 70 -4.67 -17.64 -0.51
C ARG A 70 -5.24 -17.02 -1.78
N LEU A 71 -4.58 -16.01 -2.36
CA LEU A 71 -4.89 -15.53 -3.72
C LEU A 71 -4.48 -16.57 -4.76
N HIS A 72 -3.32 -17.23 -4.56
CA HIS A 72 -2.82 -18.26 -5.47
C HIS A 72 -3.74 -19.49 -5.50
N THR A 73 -4.25 -19.91 -4.35
CA THR A 73 -5.15 -21.08 -4.24
C THR A 73 -6.60 -20.80 -4.57
N GLY A 74 -6.97 -19.53 -4.79
CA GLY A 74 -8.36 -19.12 -5.03
C GLY A 74 -9.26 -19.13 -3.78
N GLU A 75 -8.67 -19.25 -2.57
CA GLU A 75 -9.41 -19.06 -1.32
C GLU A 75 -9.88 -17.62 -1.16
N LEU A 76 -9.14 -16.66 -1.69
CA LEU A 76 -9.51 -15.26 -1.80
C LEU A 76 -9.78 -14.91 -3.26
N ASP A 77 -10.90 -14.22 -3.52
CA ASP A 77 -11.23 -13.69 -4.83
C ASP A 77 -10.43 -12.41 -5.14
N ALA A 78 -10.29 -11.56 -4.15
CA ALA A 78 -9.48 -10.35 -4.22
C ALA A 78 -8.94 -9.98 -2.83
N ALA A 79 -8.00 -9.06 -2.77
CA ALA A 79 -7.44 -8.61 -1.51
C ALA A 79 -6.92 -7.17 -1.57
N GLN A 80 -6.96 -6.48 -0.43
CA GLN A 80 -6.06 -5.37 -0.19
C GLN A 80 -4.63 -5.90 -0.30
N SER A 81 -3.87 -5.37 -1.24
CA SER A 81 -2.53 -5.87 -1.57
C SER A 81 -1.50 -4.75 -1.62
N LEU A 82 -0.25 -5.10 -1.34
CA LEU A 82 0.87 -4.22 -1.66
C LEU A 82 1.01 -4.11 -3.18
N TYR A 83 1.19 -2.91 -3.69
CA TYR A 83 1.35 -2.68 -5.13
C TYR A 83 2.43 -3.58 -5.74
N GLY A 84 3.62 -3.55 -5.18
CA GLY A 84 4.74 -4.36 -5.65
C GLY A 84 4.56 -5.87 -5.41
N LEU A 85 3.73 -6.32 -4.44
CA LEU A 85 3.41 -7.75 -4.27
C LEU A 85 2.66 -8.29 -5.48
N VAL A 86 1.68 -7.54 -6.00
CA VAL A 86 0.91 -7.93 -7.19
C VAL A 86 1.83 -8.12 -8.39
N TYR A 87 2.75 -7.19 -8.63
CA TYR A 87 3.75 -7.32 -9.69
C TYR A 87 4.74 -8.46 -9.42
N GLY A 88 5.16 -8.64 -8.17
CA GLY A 88 6.03 -9.74 -7.77
C GLY A 88 5.41 -11.12 -8.05
N MET A 89 4.11 -11.28 -7.77
CA MET A 89 3.35 -12.50 -8.11
C MET A 89 3.22 -12.67 -9.63
N HIS A 90 2.85 -11.60 -10.33
CA HIS A 90 2.69 -11.62 -11.79
C HIS A 90 3.97 -12.08 -12.50
N LEU A 91 5.12 -11.64 -12.02
CA LEU A 91 6.43 -11.94 -12.60
C LEU A 91 7.12 -13.18 -12.00
N GLY A 92 6.56 -13.80 -10.96
CA GLY A 92 7.19 -14.93 -10.27
C GLY A 92 8.48 -14.56 -9.54
N LEU A 93 8.57 -13.35 -9.00
CA LEU A 93 9.77 -12.92 -8.28
C LEU A 93 9.94 -13.66 -6.95
N GLY A 94 11.21 -13.89 -6.57
CA GLY A 94 11.54 -14.63 -5.34
C GLY A 94 11.44 -16.15 -5.48
N GLY A 95 11.51 -16.68 -6.71
CA GLY A 95 11.54 -18.13 -6.99
C GLY A 95 10.17 -18.81 -7.02
N ALA A 96 9.07 -18.03 -6.94
CA ALA A 96 7.72 -18.55 -7.14
C ALA A 96 7.41 -18.69 -8.65
N ALA A 97 6.46 -19.56 -9.00
CA ALA A 97 5.91 -19.59 -10.34
C ALA A 97 5.14 -18.27 -10.63
N PRO A 98 5.25 -17.70 -11.85
CA PRO A 98 4.43 -16.57 -12.25
C PRO A 98 2.94 -16.88 -12.11
N LEU A 99 2.19 -15.96 -11.54
CA LEU A 99 0.72 -16.01 -11.47
C LEU A 99 0.18 -14.74 -12.12
N PRO A 100 -0.55 -14.82 -13.24
CA PRO A 100 -1.16 -13.65 -13.85
C PRO A 100 -2.08 -12.91 -12.88
N MET A 101 -1.71 -11.67 -12.55
CA MET A 101 -2.41 -10.84 -11.57
C MET A 101 -3.05 -9.63 -12.24
N ALA A 102 -4.03 -9.05 -11.55
CA ALA A 102 -4.71 -7.83 -11.93
C ALA A 102 -4.80 -6.86 -10.73
N VAL A 103 -4.67 -5.58 -11.00
CA VAL A 103 -4.97 -4.48 -10.10
C VAL A 103 -6.28 -3.85 -10.58
N LEU A 104 -7.34 -3.99 -9.81
CA LEU A 104 -8.65 -3.45 -10.13
C LEU A 104 -8.72 -1.94 -9.91
N MET A 105 -8.13 -1.47 -8.80
CA MET A 105 -8.09 -0.06 -8.39
C MET A 105 -7.07 0.19 -7.30
N GLY A 106 -6.67 1.44 -7.08
CA GLY A 106 -6.02 1.89 -5.86
C GLY A 106 -7.00 1.93 -4.68
N LEU A 107 -6.57 1.56 -3.49
CA LEU A 107 -7.39 1.62 -2.26
C LEU A 107 -7.09 2.87 -1.44
N ALA A 108 -5.84 3.34 -1.47
CA ALA A 108 -5.41 4.51 -0.72
C ALA A 108 -4.14 5.13 -1.32
N GLN A 109 -3.90 6.38 -0.96
CA GLN A 109 -2.62 7.09 -1.13
C GLN A 109 -2.09 7.50 0.23
N ASN A 110 -0.75 7.56 0.38
CA ASN A 110 -0.07 7.96 1.62
C ASN A 110 -0.27 6.97 2.80
N GLY A 111 -0.01 7.41 4.03
CA GLY A 111 -0.36 6.66 5.24
C GLY A 111 0.63 5.58 5.64
N GLN A 112 1.91 5.71 5.26
CA GLN A 112 3.00 4.87 5.75
C GLN A 112 4.05 5.73 6.47
N SER A 113 4.89 5.08 7.26
CA SER A 113 5.98 5.77 7.94
C SER A 113 7.23 4.89 8.06
N ILE A 114 8.38 5.56 8.10
CA ILE A 114 9.66 4.98 8.50
C ILE A 114 9.89 5.37 9.94
N ASN A 115 10.09 4.37 10.78
CA ASN A 115 10.22 4.54 12.22
C ASN A 115 11.56 3.98 12.67
N LEU A 116 12.22 4.68 13.57
CA LEU A 116 13.48 4.28 14.19
C LEU A 116 13.27 3.96 15.67
N SER A 117 14.12 3.12 16.25
CA SER A 117 14.02 2.67 17.63
C SER A 117 14.33 3.80 18.64
N ALA A 118 13.71 3.71 19.82
CA ALA A 118 14.05 4.57 20.95
C ALA A 118 15.54 4.46 21.36
N ARG A 119 16.19 3.33 21.07
CA ARG A 119 17.63 3.15 21.25
C ARG A 119 18.44 4.10 20.36
N LEU A 120 18.10 4.20 19.09
CA LEU A 120 18.73 5.15 18.17
C LEU A 120 18.45 6.59 18.57
N GLN A 121 17.21 6.90 19.02
CA GLN A 121 16.85 8.21 19.56
C GLN A 121 17.73 8.59 20.76
N SER A 122 17.95 7.67 21.71
CA SER A 122 18.80 7.85 22.86
C SER A 122 20.29 8.01 22.48
N ALA A 123 20.70 7.44 21.35
CA ALA A 123 22.04 7.63 20.78
C ALA A 123 22.20 8.93 19.98
N GLY A 124 21.20 9.82 20.01
CA GLY A 124 21.22 11.12 19.34
C GLY A 124 20.78 11.11 17.87
N VAL A 125 20.28 9.98 17.36
CA VAL A 125 19.72 9.90 16.01
C VAL A 125 18.29 10.43 16.05
N ARG A 126 18.03 11.56 15.38
CA ARG A 126 16.70 12.19 15.34
C ARG A 126 16.18 12.45 13.93
N ASP A 127 17.03 12.31 12.93
CA ASP A 127 16.74 12.53 11.52
C ASP A 127 17.60 11.61 10.61
N GLY A 128 17.38 11.67 9.31
CA GLY A 128 18.08 10.84 8.34
C GLY A 128 19.59 11.14 8.26
N GLU A 129 20.00 12.41 8.40
CA GLU A 129 21.42 12.78 8.37
C GLU A 129 22.16 12.24 9.59
N ALA A 130 21.55 12.33 10.77
CA ALA A 130 22.09 11.75 11.99
C ALA A 130 22.17 10.21 11.87
N LEU A 131 21.18 9.56 11.25
CA LEU A 131 21.23 8.13 10.95
C LEU A 131 22.40 7.80 10.02
N ALA A 132 22.60 8.57 8.95
CA ALA A 132 23.70 8.33 8.02
C ALA A 132 25.08 8.49 8.68
N ARG A 133 25.22 9.47 9.57
CA ARG A 133 26.46 9.61 10.38
C ARG A 133 26.65 8.42 11.31
N TYR A 134 25.57 8.02 11.99
CA TYR A 134 25.61 6.89 12.91
C TYR A 134 26.00 5.59 12.22
N VAL A 135 25.40 5.26 11.06
CA VAL A 135 25.74 4.06 10.27
C VAL A 135 27.21 4.03 9.86
N ARG A 136 27.76 5.19 9.43
CA ARG A 136 29.19 5.27 9.05
C ARG A 136 30.15 5.10 10.23
N GLN A 137 29.71 5.41 11.44
CA GLN A 137 30.52 5.35 12.65
C GLN A 137 30.30 4.08 13.47
N ALA A 138 29.14 3.43 13.29
CA ALA A 138 28.79 2.24 14.04
C ALA A 138 29.65 1.05 13.63
N GLY A 139 30.23 0.36 14.61
CA GLY A 139 30.96 -0.89 14.39
C GLY A 139 30.08 -2.09 14.11
N ALA A 140 28.74 -1.97 14.27
CA ALA A 140 27.75 -3.01 14.02
C ALA A 140 26.72 -2.53 12.98
N ARG A 141 26.26 -3.46 12.14
CA ARG A 141 25.23 -3.20 11.15
C ARG A 141 23.87 -3.01 11.84
N LEU A 142 23.12 -2.01 11.37
CA LEU A 142 21.74 -1.82 11.80
C LEU A 142 20.82 -2.76 11.01
N THR A 143 19.76 -3.21 11.67
CA THR A 143 18.74 -4.07 11.06
C THR A 143 17.46 -3.29 10.82
N PHE A 144 17.02 -3.22 9.56
CA PHE A 144 15.77 -2.59 9.17
C PHE A 144 14.75 -3.60 8.68
N ALA A 145 13.50 -3.43 9.12
CA ALA A 145 12.41 -4.31 8.71
C ALA A 145 11.50 -3.65 7.68
N HIS A 146 11.04 -4.47 6.76
CA HIS A 146 9.91 -4.19 5.87
C HIS A 146 8.96 -5.39 5.84
N THR A 147 7.81 -5.25 5.18
CA THR A 147 6.74 -6.25 5.32
C THR A 147 6.76 -7.35 4.26
N PHE A 148 7.39 -7.09 3.10
CA PHE A 148 7.53 -8.05 2.00
C PHE A 148 8.62 -7.58 1.01
N PRO A 149 9.44 -8.50 0.41
CA PRO A 149 10.61 -8.10 -0.39
C PRO A 149 10.29 -7.26 -1.63
N THR A 150 9.21 -7.57 -2.35
CA THR A 150 8.74 -6.78 -3.50
C THR A 150 7.73 -5.71 -3.11
N GLY A 151 7.40 -5.60 -1.81
CA GLY A 151 6.33 -4.73 -1.33
C GLY A 151 6.69 -3.25 -1.33
N THR A 152 5.68 -2.41 -1.28
CA THR A 152 5.77 -0.95 -1.23
C THR A 152 6.70 -0.48 -0.11
N HIS A 153 6.59 -1.06 1.08
CA HIS A 153 7.39 -0.70 2.25
C HIS A 153 8.90 -0.93 2.05
N ALA A 154 9.27 -2.02 1.35
CA ALA A 154 10.68 -2.27 1.01
C ALA A 154 11.19 -1.21 0.03
N MET A 155 10.40 -0.87 -0.99
CA MET A 155 10.80 0.13 -1.99
C MET A 155 10.96 1.52 -1.37
N TRP A 156 10.06 1.94 -0.47
CA TRP A 156 10.19 3.20 0.26
C TRP A 156 11.41 3.23 1.18
N LEU A 157 11.61 2.17 1.96
CA LEU A 157 12.75 2.06 2.87
C LEU A 157 14.08 2.11 2.10
N TYR A 158 14.17 1.36 1.01
CA TYR A 158 15.40 1.32 0.19
C TYR A 158 15.65 2.65 -0.52
N TYR A 159 14.60 3.28 -1.03
CA TYR A 159 14.71 4.61 -1.65
C TYR A 159 15.22 5.64 -0.66
N TRP A 160 14.62 5.69 0.53
CA TRP A 160 15.00 6.60 1.61
C TRP A 160 16.44 6.36 2.10
N LEU A 161 16.80 5.12 2.42
CA LEU A 161 18.18 4.80 2.85
C LEU A 161 19.21 5.20 1.78
N ALA A 162 18.92 4.89 0.51
CA ALA A 162 19.81 5.24 -0.60
C ALA A 162 19.98 6.75 -0.76
N SER A 163 18.95 7.55 -0.51
CA SER A 163 19.04 9.02 -0.56
C SER A 163 19.95 9.60 0.52
N LEU A 164 20.16 8.85 1.60
CA LEU A 164 21.09 9.18 2.68
C LEU A 164 22.52 8.66 2.45
N GLY A 165 22.77 8.06 1.27
CA GLY A 165 24.05 7.42 0.96
C GLY A 165 24.26 6.07 1.68
N ILE A 166 23.20 5.46 2.22
CA ILE A 166 23.21 4.14 2.85
C ILE A 166 22.72 3.10 1.84
N HIS A 167 23.57 2.15 1.47
CA HIS A 167 23.17 1.08 0.56
C HIS A 167 22.29 0.03 1.29
N PRO A 168 20.99 -0.11 0.95
CA PRO A 168 20.04 -0.89 1.75
C PRO A 168 20.32 -2.40 1.77
N LEU A 169 21.09 -2.92 0.80
CA LEU A 169 21.43 -4.35 0.70
C LEU A 169 22.87 -4.67 1.10
N ARG A 170 23.68 -3.63 1.44
CA ARG A 170 25.10 -3.80 1.77
C ARG A 170 25.47 -3.23 3.13
N ASP A 171 25.00 -2.01 3.43
CA ASP A 171 25.47 -1.26 4.61
C ASP A 171 24.60 -1.54 5.85
N VAL A 172 23.42 -2.13 5.66
CA VAL A 172 22.47 -2.52 6.70
C VAL A 172 21.94 -3.93 6.44
N ASP A 173 21.33 -4.54 7.44
CA ASP A 173 20.58 -5.79 7.28
C ASP A 173 19.11 -5.46 7.03
N SER A 174 18.52 -6.12 6.02
CA SER A 174 17.12 -5.97 5.66
C SER A 174 16.37 -7.25 5.93
N VAL A 175 15.30 -7.18 6.75
CA VAL A 175 14.53 -8.34 7.21
C VAL A 175 13.04 -8.16 6.96
N VAL A 176 12.35 -9.29 6.77
CA VAL A 176 10.89 -9.31 6.62
C VAL A 176 10.24 -9.57 7.98
N VAL A 177 9.35 -8.66 8.39
CA VAL A 177 8.56 -8.79 9.62
C VAL A 177 7.09 -8.47 9.30
N PRO A 178 6.12 -9.29 9.75
CA PRO A 178 4.71 -8.95 9.63
C PRO A 178 4.37 -7.62 10.32
N PRO A 179 3.48 -6.77 9.75
CA PRO A 179 3.20 -5.44 10.28
C PRO A 179 2.88 -5.44 11.78
N ALA A 180 1.99 -6.32 12.25
CA ALA A 180 1.58 -6.41 13.64
C ALA A 180 2.71 -6.81 14.63
N GLN A 181 3.83 -7.30 14.13
CA GLN A 181 4.98 -7.70 14.95
C GLN A 181 6.09 -6.62 15.00
N MET A 182 6.00 -5.55 14.21
CA MET A 182 7.05 -4.53 14.08
C MET A 182 7.42 -3.91 15.43
N VAL A 183 6.43 -3.44 16.20
CA VAL A 183 6.66 -2.78 17.50
C VAL A 183 7.26 -3.74 18.53
N ALA A 184 6.83 -5.02 18.52
CA ALA A 184 7.39 -6.04 19.42
C ALA A 184 8.87 -6.35 19.07
N HIS A 185 9.22 -6.39 17.78
CA HIS A 185 10.62 -6.57 17.34
C HIS A 185 11.48 -5.36 17.68
N LEU A 186 10.94 -4.13 17.53
CA LEU A 186 11.62 -2.90 17.90
C LEU A 186 11.93 -2.86 19.40
N ARG A 187 10.92 -3.16 20.24
CA ARG A 187 11.06 -3.24 21.69
C ARG A 187 12.07 -4.31 22.15
N ALA A 188 12.11 -5.43 21.45
CA ALA A 188 13.05 -6.53 21.76
C ALA A 188 14.48 -6.25 21.23
N GLY A 189 14.73 -5.11 20.57
CA GLY A 189 16.03 -4.77 19.98
C GLY A 189 16.45 -5.68 18.83
N ARG A 190 15.50 -6.39 18.19
CA ARG A 190 15.77 -7.26 17.04
C ARG A 190 15.85 -6.49 15.74
N ILE A 191 15.25 -5.30 15.68
CA ILE A 191 15.32 -4.36 14.57
C ILE A 191 15.61 -2.95 15.11
N ASP A 192 16.24 -2.13 14.32
CA ASP A 192 16.60 -0.74 14.62
C ASP A 192 15.67 0.27 14.00
N GLY A 193 14.91 -0.16 12.99
CA GLY A 193 13.89 0.63 12.34
C GLY A 193 13.04 -0.22 11.42
N PHE A 194 11.94 0.35 10.95
CA PHE A 194 11.04 -0.32 10.01
C PHE A 194 10.27 0.66 9.13
N CYS A 195 9.82 0.18 7.97
CA CYS A 195 8.80 0.83 7.16
C CYS A 195 7.54 -0.05 7.13
N ALA A 196 6.40 0.53 7.50
CA ALA A 196 5.11 -0.14 7.49
C ALA A 196 3.96 0.86 7.31
N GLY A 197 2.78 0.35 6.92
CA GLY A 197 1.54 1.12 6.96
C GLY A 197 1.07 1.37 8.40
N GLU A 198 0.25 2.42 8.58
CA GLU A 198 -0.36 2.71 9.88
C GLU A 198 -1.41 1.62 10.24
N PRO A 199 -1.60 1.33 11.55
CA PRO A 199 -1.26 2.16 12.72
C PRO A 199 0.10 1.85 13.37
N TRP A 200 0.97 1.05 12.77
CA TRP A 200 2.15 0.51 13.45
C TRP A 200 3.22 1.56 13.77
N GLY A 201 3.33 2.62 12.96
CA GLY A 201 4.17 3.77 13.26
C GLY A 201 3.63 4.56 14.46
N ALA A 202 2.34 4.88 14.45
CA ALA A 202 1.67 5.54 15.56
C ALA A 202 1.79 4.74 16.86
N GLN A 203 1.65 3.40 16.77
CA GLN A 203 1.78 2.52 17.94
C GLN A 203 3.21 2.50 18.50
N ALA A 204 4.23 2.54 17.64
CA ALA A 204 5.64 2.62 18.09
C ALA A 204 5.88 3.92 18.87
N VAL A 205 5.34 5.03 18.40
CA VAL A 205 5.41 6.34 19.07
C VAL A 205 4.62 6.32 20.39
N ALA A 206 3.36 5.89 20.36
CA ALA A 206 2.49 5.87 21.55
C ALA A 206 3.04 4.98 22.67
N GLN A 207 3.74 3.89 22.34
CA GLN A 207 4.37 3.01 23.32
C GLN A 207 5.81 3.43 23.70
N GLY A 208 6.33 4.54 23.18
CA GLY A 208 7.70 5.01 23.45
C GLY A 208 8.79 4.03 22.97
N GLN A 209 8.47 3.16 22.01
CA GLN A 209 9.43 2.16 21.48
C GLN A 209 10.24 2.70 20.30
N GLY A 210 9.78 3.78 19.69
CA GLY A 210 10.42 4.41 18.57
C GLY A 210 9.81 5.77 18.24
N PHE A 211 10.32 6.37 17.19
CA PHE A 211 9.87 7.64 16.66
C PHE A 211 9.74 7.59 15.14
N THR A 212 8.87 8.40 14.56
CA THR A 212 8.72 8.52 13.12
C THR A 212 9.77 9.48 12.59
N VAL A 213 10.71 8.98 11.80
CA VAL A 213 11.76 9.80 11.18
C VAL A 213 11.33 10.37 9.84
N CYS A 214 10.37 9.71 9.17
CA CYS A 214 9.93 10.09 7.84
C CYS A 214 8.54 9.49 7.59
N THR A 215 7.61 10.29 7.06
CA THR A 215 6.36 9.77 6.49
C THR A 215 6.55 9.46 5.00
N SER A 216 5.82 8.52 4.46
CA SER A 216 5.94 8.17 3.03
C SER A 216 5.51 9.32 2.12
N GLN A 217 4.52 10.10 2.52
CA GLN A 217 4.08 11.28 1.77
C GLN A 217 5.12 12.41 1.76
N SER A 218 6.06 12.44 2.71
CA SER A 218 7.20 13.36 2.64
C SER A 218 8.26 12.92 1.62
N LEU A 219 8.26 11.64 1.23
CA LEU A 219 9.10 11.12 0.16
C LEU A 219 8.47 11.34 -1.21
N TRP A 220 7.18 11.12 -1.30
CA TRP A 220 6.40 11.32 -2.51
C TRP A 220 4.95 11.63 -2.12
N ALA A 221 4.57 12.89 -2.23
CA ALA A 221 3.21 13.34 -1.94
C ALA A 221 2.20 12.64 -2.87
N ASP A 222 1.12 12.13 -2.29
CA ASP A 222 0.05 11.42 -3.00
C ASP A 222 0.54 10.17 -3.77
N HIS A 223 1.54 9.49 -3.21
CA HIS A 223 2.06 8.25 -3.79
C HIS A 223 1.03 7.12 -3.76
N PRO A 224 1.12 6.15 -4.72
CA PRO A 224 0.28 4.96 -4.69
C PRO A 224 0.63 4.09 -3.48
N GLU A 225 -0.39 3.57 -2.83
CA GLU A 225 -0.19 2.74 -1.65
C GLU A 225 -0.76 1.33 -1.86
N LYS A 226 -1.88 1.01 -1.24
CA LYS A 226 -2.53 -0.30 -1.41
C LYS A 226 -3.42 -0.32 -2.64
N VAL A 227 -3.54 -1.51 -3.18
CA VAL A 227 -4.42 -1.77 -4.32
C VAL A 227 -5.38 -2.91 -4.00
N LEU A 228 -6.50 -2.93 -4.70
CA LEU A 228 -7.38 -4.07 -4.78
C LEU A 228 -6.83 -5.01 -5.86
N GLY A 229 -6.11 -6.04 -5.41
CA GLY A 229 -5.47 -7.03 -6.26
C GLY A 229 -6.27 -8.33 -6.32
N CYS A 230 -6.28 -8.96 -7.48
CA CYS A 230 -6.85 -10.28 -7.71
C CYS A 230 -6.06 -11.04 -8.78
N THR A 231 -6.42 -12.28 -9.06
CA THR A 231 -5.90 -12.98 -10.23
C THR A 231 -6.54 -12.42 -11.51
N ARG A 232 -5.83 -12.51 -12.64
CA ARG A 232 -6.40 -12.18 -13.95
C ARG A 232 -7.58 -13.08 -14.28
N GLU A 233 -7.50 -14.37 -13.91
CA GLU A 233 -8.57 -15.34 -14.11
C GLU A 233 -9.90 -14.87 -13.48
N PHE A 234 -9.85 -14.27 -12.28
CA PHE A 234 -11.06 -13.72 -11.66
C PHE A 234 -11.70 -12.62 -12.51
N VAL A 235 -10.89 -11.71 -13.08
CA VAL A 235 -11.40 -10.64 -13.95
C VAL A 235 -12.00 -11.21 -15.24
N GLU A 236 -11.37 -12.24 -15.83
CA GLU A 236 -11.79 -12.84 -17.08
C GLU A 236 -13.04 -13.72 -16.93
N THR A 237 -13.16 -14.40 -15.79
CA THR A 237 -14.31 -15.31 -15.52
C THR A 237 -15.49 -14.65 -14.82
N CYS A 238 -15.24 -13.56 -14.08
CA CYS A 238 -16.23 -12.85 -13.29
C CYS A 238 -16.17 -11.33 -13.50
N PRO A 239 -16.23 -10.82 -14.76
CA PRO A 239 -16.04 -9.39 -15.05
C PRO A 239 -17.10 -8.49 -14.40
N ASN A 240 -18.35 -8.93 -14.32
CA ASN A 240 -19.41 -8.15 -13.68
C ASN A 240 -19.21 -8.10 -12.16
N ALA A 241 -18.80 -9.21 -11.54
CA ALA A 241 -18.47 -9.23 -10.11
C ALA A 241 -17.26 -8.34 -9.80
N ALA A 242 -16.23 -8.34 -10.65
CA ALA A 242 -15.06 -7.47 -10.51
C ALA A 242 -15.44 -5.98 -10.62
N ARG A 243 -16.27 -5.60 -11.60
CA ARG A 243 -16.79 -4.25 -11.78
C ARG A 243 -17.67 -3.82 -10.60
N ALA A 244 -18.60 -4.67 -10.17
CA ALA A 244 -19.46 -4.43 -9.02
C ALA A 244 -18.67 -4.23 -7.72
N LEU A 245 -17.58 -5.00 -7.53
CA LEU A 245 -16.67 -4.86 -6.40
C LEU A 245 -15.95 -3.49 -6.43
N VAL A 246 -15.45 -3.08 -7.59
CA VAL A 246 -14.82 -1.75 -7.76
C VAL A 246 -15.82 -0.65 -7.42
N MET A 247 -17.06 -0.72 -7.90
CA MET A 247 -18.10 0.29 -7.61
C MET A 247 -18.39 0.36 -6.11
N ALA A 248 -18.59 -0.76 -5.45
CA ALA A 248 -18.83 -0.81 -3.99
C ALA A 248 -17.68 -0.19 -3.17
N VAL A 249 -16.44 -0.49 -3.54
CA VAL A 249 -15.27 0.04 -2.84
C VAL A 249 -15.05 1.52 -3.15
N LEU A 250 -15.35 1.98 -4.37
CA LEU A 250 -15.33 3.41 -4.73
C LEU A 250 -16.32 4.23 -3.91
N GLU A 251 -17.55 3.74 -3.72
CA GLU A 251 -18.54 4.43 -2.89
C GLU A 251 -18.11 4.48 -1.42
N ALA A 252 -17.58 3.38 -0.88
CA ALA A 252 -17.01 3.37 0.47
C ALA A 252 -15.82 4.34 0.59
N SER A 253 -14.98 4.43 -0.43
CA SER A 253 -13.85 5.38 -0.49
C SER A 253 -14.34 6.84 -0.52
N ARG A 254 -15.40 7.14 -1.25
CA ARG A 254 -16.06 8.47 -1.27
C ARG A 254 -16.65 8.81 0.10
N PHE A 255 -17.30 7.84 0.74
CA PHE A 255 -17.84 8.01 2.08
C PHE A 255 -16.75 8.40 3.09
N LEU A 256 -15.59 7.72 3.04
CA LEU A 256 -14.45 8.00 3.92
C LEU A 256 -13.89 9.41 3.74
N ASP A 257 -13.83 9.91 2.51
CA ASP A 257 -13.26 11.23 2.19
C ASP A 257 -14.30 12.36 2.20
N ALA A 258 -15.59 12.06 2.47
CA ALA A 258 -16.64 13.06 2.39
C ALA A 258 -16.55 14.14 3.50
N ASN A 259 -16.20 13.73 4.71
CA ASN A 259 -16.05 14.64 5.88
C ASN A 259 -15.25 13.96 6.99
N VAL A 260 -14.90 14.74 8.02
CA VAL A 260 -14.11 14.26 9.16
C VAL A 260 -14.93 13.33 10.05
N GLU A 261 -16.23 13.50 10.16
CA GLU A 261 -17.15 12.67 10.95
C GLU A 261 -17.17 11.23 10.42
N ASN A 262 -17.25 11.06 9.11
CA ASN A 262 -17.16 9.74 8.46
C ASN A 262 -15.81 9.08 8.71
N ARG A 263 -14.72 9.86 8.67
CA ARG A 263 -13.38 9.36 9.00
C ARG A 263 -13.27 8.90 10.45
N SER A 264 -13.74 9.69 11.41
CA SER A 264 -13.73 9.32 12.82
C SER A 264 -14.61 8.09 13.09
N ALA A 265 -15.79 8.01 12.46
CA ALA A 265 -16.65 6.83 12.55
C ALA A 265 -15.96 5.58 11.97
N ALA A 266 -15.29 5.72 10.82
CA ALA A 266 -14.53 4.63 10.24
C ALA A 266 -13.30 4.24 11.08
N ALA A 267 -12.59 5.20 11.68
CA ALA A 267 -11.49 4.91 12.61
C ALA A 267 -11.98 4.08 13.81
N SER A 268 -13.13 4.44 14.37
CA SER A 268 -13.78 3.66 15.44
C SER A 268 -14.18 2.26 14.97
N LEU A 269 -14.75 2.13 13.77
CA LEU A 269 -15.11 0.84 13.20
C LEU A 269 -13.88 -0.06 13.05
N VAL A 270 -12.83 0.45 12.40
CA VAL A 270 -11.64 -0.38 12.09
C VAL A 270 -10.80 -0.68 13.34
N SER A 271 -10.97 0.04 14.45
CA SER A 271 -10.26 -0.24 15.72
C SER A 271 -10.69 -1.57 16.37
N ALA A 272 -11.85 -2.09 16.00
CA ALA A 272 -12.43 -3.29 16.59
C ALA A 272 -11.49 -4.52 16.47
N PRO A 273 -11.61 -5.49 17.42
CA PRO A 273 -10.74 -6.69 17.48
C PRO A 273 -10.75 -7.54 16.21
N GLU A 274 -11.86 -7.61 15.50
CA GLU A 274 -12.01 -8.35 14.25
C GLU A 274 -11.26 -7.70 13.08
N PHE A 275 -10.91 -6.41 13.16
CA PHE A 275 -10.23 -5.67 12.09
C PHE A 275 -8.77 -5.37 12.44
N LEU A 276 -8.48 -4.21 13.05
CA LEU A 276 -7.11 -3.83 13.35
C LEU A 276 -6.64 -4.26 14.75
N ASP A 277 -7.59 -4.43 15.69
CA ASP A 277 -7.29 -4.79 17.08
C ASP A 277 -6.27 -3.81 17.70
N THR A 278 -6.54 -2.52 17.49
CA THR A 278 -5.67 -1.42 17.94
C THR A 278 -6.54 -0.31 18.52
N PRO A 279 -6.16 0.27 19.68
CA PRO A 279 -6.93 1.32 20.34
C PRO A 279 -7.21 2.52 19.41
N LEU A 280 -8.43 3.06 19.51
CA LEU A 280 -8.89 4.19 18.69
C LEU A 280 -7.96 5.41 18.79
N GLU A 281 -7.49 5.70 19.98
CA GLU A 281 -6.56 6.82 20.24
C GLU A 281 -5.22 6.70 19.53
N VAL A 282 -4.83 5.49 19.11
CA VAL A 282 -3.63 5.25 18.29
C VAL A 282 -3.95 5.42 16.80
N ILE A 283 -5.14 5.01 16.37
CA ILE A 283 -5.54 5.01 14.95
C ILE A 283 -5.99 6.40 14.51
N GLU A 284 -6.95 7.00 15.23
CA GLU A 284 -7.69 8.17 14.77
C GLU A 284 -6.81 9.39 14.44
N PRO A 285 -5.77 9.74 15.22
CA PRO A 285 -4.97 10.93 14.91
C PRO A 285 -4.41 10.88 13.47
N ARG A 286 -3.63 9.87 13.12
CA ARG A 286 -3.01 9.76 11.78
C ARG A 286 -4.02 9.44 10.69
N PHE A 287 -5.07 8.72 11.01
CA PHE A 287 -6.19 8.46 10.10
C PHE A 287 -6.90 9.76 9.68
N CYS A 288 -6.97 10.73 10.58
CA CYS A 288 -7.50 12.08 10.35
C CYS A 288 -6.42 13.13 9.98
N GLY A 289 -5.20 12.69 9.66
CA GLY A 289 -4.14 13.59 9.19
C GLY A 289 -3.34 14.30 10.28
N ARG A 290 -3.57 14.01 11.56
CA ARG A 290 -2.81 14.57 12.69
C ARG A 290 -1.65 13.65 13.04
N TYR A 291 -0.44 14.11 12.83
CA TYR A 291 0.78 13.35 13.08
C TYR A 291 1.54 13.86 14.27
N GLU A 292 2.20 12.93 14.95
CA GLU A 292 3.19 13.15 15.98
C GLU A 292 4.38 12.23 15.71
N ASP A 293 5.61 12.77 15.82
CA ASP A 293 6.82 12.04 15.47
C ASP A 293 7.47 11.30 16.66
N GLY A 294 7.08 11.58 17.90
CA GLY A 294 7.73 11.05 19.09
C GLY A 294 9.04 11.75 19.48
N ASN A 295 9.43 12.82 18.74
CA ASN A 295 10.53 13.73 19.07
C ASN A 295 10.03 15.10 19.56
N GLY A 296 8.72 15.25 19.77
CA GLY A 296 8.08 16.47 20.24
C GLY A 296 7.54 17.36 19.13
N GLN A 297 7.53 16.89 17.86
CA GLN A 297 6.87 17.56 16.76
C GLN A 297 5.50 16.98 16.51
N ALA A 298 4.50 17.85 16.33
CA ALA A 298 3.16 17.49 15.90
C ALA A 298 2.72 18.42 14.77
N TRP A 299 2.02 17.87 13.76
CA TRP A 299 1.56 18.64 12.60
C TRP A 299 0.27 18.05 12.01
N LEU A 300 -0.44 18.90 11.27
CA LEU A 300 -1.48 18.46 10.36
C LEU A 300 -0.84 18.24 8.98
N ASP A 301 -0.87 17.01 8.49
CA ASP A 301 -0.20 16.67 7.24
C ASP A 301 -1.00 17.19 6.04
N PRO A 302 -0.39 17.93 5.09
CA PRO A 302 -1.07 18.41 3.91
C PRO A 302 -1.44 17.28 2.94
N HIS A 303 -0.78 16.14 3.05
CA HIS A 303 -1.01 14.94 2.25
C HIS A 303 -1.37 13.74 3.15
N PRO A 304 -2.52 13.77 3.87
CA PRO A 304 -2.90 12.68 4.76
C PRO A 304 -3.22 11.39 3.97
N LEU A 305 -3.47 10.31 4.67
CA LEU A 305 -4.08 9.12 4.10
C LEU A 305 -5.37 9.51 3.38
N ARG A 306 -5.47 9.19 2.07
CA ARG A 306 -6.63 9.50 1.22
C ARG A 306 -7.19 8.24 0.60
N PHE A 307 -8.52 8.20 0.42
CA PHE A 307 -9.21 7.03 -0.10
C PHE A 307 -9.86 7.25 -1.46
N CYS A 308 -10.23 8.47 -1.83
CA CYS A 308 -10.96 8.72 -3.07
C CYS A 308 -10.43 9.91 -3.89
N ALA A 309 -10.40 11.13 -3.32
CA ALA A 309 -10.05 12.37 -4.04
C ALA A 309 -10.74 12.45 -5.42
N GLN A 310 -12.06 12.33 -5.46
CA GLN A 310 -12.88 12.33 -6.69
C GLN A 310 -12.51 11.20 -7.70
N GLY A 311 -12.02 10.06 -7.20
CA GLY A 311 -11.60 8.91 -8.02
C GLY A 311 -10.10 8.93 -8.39
N ALA A 312 -9.40 10.04 -8.19
CA ALA A 312 -7.98 10.13 -8.54
C ALA A 312 -7.08 9.18 -7.71
N VAL A 313 -7.44 8.90 -6.46
CA VAL A 313 -6.75 7.91 -5.61
C VAL A 313 -6.89 6.51 -6.20
N ASN A 314 -8.06 6.22 -6.75
CA ASN A 314 -8.48 4.87 -7.08
C ASN A 314 -8.12 4.44 -8.50
N MET A 315 -7.77 5.40 -9.38
CA MET A 315 -7.30 5.09 -10.73
C MET A 315 -6.06 4.20 -10.67
N PRO A 316 -6.07 3.01 -11.31
CA PRO A 316 -4.89 2.15 -11.40
C PRO A 316 -3.94 2.69 -12.49
N TYR A 317 -3.16 3.73 -12.16
CA TYR A 317 -2.28 4.39 -13.12
C TYR A 317 -1.20 3.44 -13.65
N LEU A 318 -0.99 3.43 -14.97
CA LEU A 318 0.11 2.67 -15.57
C LEU A 318 1.46 3.17 -15.07
N SER A 319 1.61 4.49 -14.91
CA SER A 319 2.84 5.10 -14.37
C SER A 319 3.18 4.58 -12.98
N ASP A 320 2.19 4.34 -12.11
CA ASP A 320 2.45 3.81 -10.77
C ASP A 320 3.03 2.39 -10.83
N GLY A 321 2.43 1.53 -11.65
CA GLY A 321 2.96 0.17 -11.87
C GLY A 321 4.37 0.16 -12.45
N MET A 322 4.62 1.01 -13.45
CA MET A 322 5.94 1.15 -14.05
C MET A 322 6.99 1.62 -13.04
N TRP A 323 6.62 2.51 -12.07
CA TRP A 323 7.55 2.94 -11.03
C TRP A 323 8.06 1.76 -10.19
N PHE A 324 7.19 0.84 -9.76
CA PHE A 324 7.62 -0.35 -9.03
C PHE A 324 8.57 -1.22 -9.86
N LEU A 325 8.31 -1.39 -11.15
CA LEU A 325 9.20 -2.12 -12.05
C LEU A 325 10.58 -1.45 -12.15
N THR A 326 10.64 -0.10 -12.16
CA THR A 326 11.94 0.60 -12.14
C THR A 326 12.72 0.34 -10.85
N GLN A 327 12.04 0.29 -9.70
CA GLN A 327 12.69 -0.03 -8.43
C GLN A 327 13.12 -1.51 -8.38
N PHE A 328 12.34 -2.42 -8.96
CA PHE A 328 12.75 -3.82 -9.08
C PHE A 328 14.02 -3.98 -9.93
N ARG A 329 14.15 -3.22 -11.01
CA ARG A 329 15.41 -3.12 -11.78
C ARG A 329 16.53 -2.55 -10.93
N ARG A 330 16.29 -1.42 -10.29
CA ARG A 330 17.27 -0.73 -9.45
C ARG A 330 17.86 -1.66 -8.38
N TRP A 331 17.04 -2.48 -7.73
CA TRP A 331 17.45 -3.34 -6.61
C TRP A 331 17.75 -4.78 -7.00
N GLY A 332 17.82 -5.08 -8.31
CA GLY A 332 18.22 -6.41 -8.82
C GLY A 332 17.17 -7.50 -8.66
N LEU A 333 15.92 -7.15 -8.33
CA LEU A 333 14.79 -8.09 -8.33
C LEU A 333 14.41 -8.51 -9.76
N LEU A 334 14.55 -7.62 -10.72
CA LEU A 334 14.51 -7.89 -12.17
C LEU A 334 15.91 -7.77 -12.74
N ARG A 335 16.40 -8.84 -13.39
CA ARG A 335 17.73 -8.88 -13.99
C ARG A 335 17.76 -8.23 -15.36
N GLU A 336 16.69 -8.38 -16.13
CA GLU A 336 16.55 -7.85 -17.50
C GLU A 336 15.67 -6.61 -17.51
N GLU A 337 15.86 -5.77 -18.53
CA GLU A 337 15.02 -4.60 -18.78
C GLU A 337 13.64 -5.08 -19.25
N PRO A 338 12.54 -4.81 -18.52
CA PRO A 338 11.22 -5.25 -18.95
C PRO A 338 10.62 -4.28 -19.96
N ASP A 339 9.62 -4.73 -20.69
CA ASP A 339 8.68 -3.81 -21.34
C ASP A 339 7.73 -3.24 -20.28
N TYR A 340 8.09 -2.08 -19.73
CA TYR A 340 7.40 -1.45 -18.62
C TYR A 340 5.93 -1.18 -18.92
N LEU A 341 5.65 -0.63 -20.12
CA LEU A 341 4.29 -0.25 -20.50
C LEU A 341 3.41 -1.47 -20.76
N ALA A 342 3.94 -2.47 -21.47
CA ALA A 342 3.22 -3.71 -21.73
C ALA A 342 2.89 -4.45 -20.42
N LEU A 343 3.85 -4.55 -19.49
CA LEU A 343 3.61 -5.16 -18.17
C LEU A 343 2.60 -4.38 -17.34
N ALA A 344 2.72 -3.06 -17.28
CA ALA A 344 1.74 -2.25 -16.57
C ALA A 344 0.35 -2.40 -17.19
N GLY A 345 0.22 -2.35 -18.52
CA GLY A 345 -1.03 -2.57 -19.23
C GLY A 345 -1.62 -3.97 -19.03
N ALA A 346 -0.76 -4.98 -18.82
CA ALA A 346 -1.19 -6.33 -18.53
C ALA A 346 -1.79 -6.50 -17.13
N VAL A 347 -1.33 -5.72 -16.15
CA VAL A 347 -1.74 -5.82 -14.73
C VAL A 347 -2.86 -4.84 -14.39
N GLN A 348 -2.76 -3.57 -14.82
CA GLN A 348 -3.67 -2.51 -14.45
C GLN A 348 -4.99 -2.58 -15.22
N GLN A 349 -6.11 -2.70 -14.53
CA GLN A 349 -7.45 -2.81 -15.15
C GLN A 349 -8.07 -1.42 -15.39
N THR A 350 -7.37 -0.57 -16.15
CA THR A 350 -7.78 0.83 -16.38
C THR A 350 -9.14 0.97 -17.05
N ALA A 351 -9.47 0.08 -17.99
CA ALA A 351 -10.76 0.09 -18.69
C ALA A 351 -11.91 -0.29 -17.76
N LEU A 352 -11.76 -1.36 -16.96
CA LEU A 352 -12.76 -1.79 -15.97
C LEU A 352 -12.98 -0.68 -14.93
N TYR A 353 -11.90 -0.07 -14.43
CA TYR A 353 -12.01 1.06 -13.51
C TYR A 353 -12.75 2.25 -14.13
N ALA A 354 -12.41 2.61 -15.38
CA ALA A 354 -13.04 3.74 -16.07
C ALA A 354 -14.54 3.53 -16.25
N GLU A 355 -14.96 2.32 -16.58
CA GLU A 355 -16.38 1.95 -16.70
C GLU A 355 -17.09 2.09 -15.34
N ALA A 356 -16.52 1.51 -14.26
CA ALA A 356 -17.08 1.58 -12.92
C ALA A 356 -17.16 3.03 -12.40
N ALA A 357 -16.09 3.82 -12.55
CA ALA A 357 -16.04 5.20 -12.12
C ALA A 357 -17.05 6.09 -12.89
N SER A 358 -17.15 5.92 -14.21
CA SER A 358 -18.11 6.64 -15.05
C SER A 358 -19.56 6.31 -14.65
N SER A 359 -19.86 5.05 -14.33
CA SER A 359 -21.18 4.63 -13.85
C SER A 359 -21.57 5.29 -12.52
N LEU A 360 -20.59 5.69 -11.72
CA LEU A 360 -20.76 6.45 -10.46
C LEU A 360 -20.66 7.97 -10.63
N GLY A 361 -20.59 8.47 -11.86
CA GLY A 361 -20.46 9.89 -12.17
C GLY A 361 -19.11 10.49 -11.75
N LEU A 362 -18.06 9.66 -11.58
CA LEU A 362 -16.71 10.12 -11.29
C LEU A 362 -15.95 10.42 -12.58
N ALA A 363 -15.12 11.46 -12.55
CA ALA A 363 -14.18 11.73 -13.63
C ALA A 363 -13.11 10.61 -13.70
N VAL A 364 -12.77 10.19 -14.91
CA VAL A 364 -11.70 9.23 -15.16
C VAL A 364 -10.41 9.97 -15.48
N PRO A 365 -9.39 9.92 -14.62
CA PRO A 365 -8.10 10.54 -14.91
C PRO A 365 -7.39 9.86 -16.08
N PRO A 366 -6.40 10.54 -16.72
CA PRO A 366 -5.50 9.87 -17.68
C PRO A 366 -4.79 8.68 -17.05
N ALA A 367 -4.44 7.68 -17.87
CA ALA A 367 -3.77 6.47 -17.40
C ALA A 367 -2.34 6.69 -16.88
N LEU A 368 -1.73 7.80 -17.21
CA LEU A 368 -0.42 8.24 -16.70
C LEU A 368 -0.59 9.50 -15.85
N ARG A 369 0.18 9.57 -14.78
CA ARG A 369 0.29 10.76 -13.94
C ARG A 369 1.75 11.14 -13.72
N SER A 370 1.98 12.42 -13.49
CA SER A 370 3.28 12.98 -13.18
C SER A 370 3.38 13.33 -11.70
N SER A 371 4.53 13.07 -11.11
CA SER A 371 4.83 13.36 -9.70
C SER A 371 6.29 13.76 -9.53
N ARG A 372 6.57 14.61 -8.55
CA ARG A 372 7.92 14.94 -8.15
C ARG A 372 8.20 14.34 -6.78
N LEU A 373 9.30 13.57 -6.67
CA LEU A 373 9.73 12.99 -5.42
C LEU A 373 10.57 14.00 -4.62
N PHE A 374 10.80 13.72 -3.33
CA PHE A 374 11.50 14.62 -2.40
C PHE A 374 12.93 14.96 -2.81
N ASP A 375 13.60 14.09 -3.57
CA ASP A 375 14.94 14.29 -4.13
C ASP A 375 14.94 15.12 -5.43
N GLY A 376 13.80 15.67 -5.81
CA GLY A 376 13.61 16.48 -7.00
C GLY A 376 13.41 15.70 -8.30
N LYS A 377 13.53 14.36 -8.28
CA LYS A 377 13.28 13.52 -9.46
C LYS A 377 11.83 13.62 -9.91
N LEU A 378 11.65 13.87 -11.19
CA LEU A 378 10.33 13.81 -11.84
C LEU A 378 10.06 12.37 -12.26
N TRP A 379 8.87 11.89 -11.94
CA TRP A 379 8.34 10.63 -12.41
C TRP A 379 7.03 10.87 -13.16
N ASP A 380 6.97 10.52 -14.43
CA ASP A 380 5.79 10.65 -15.30
C ASP A 380 5.54 9.41 -16.17
N GLY A 381 6.39 8.39 -16.05
CA GLY A 381 6.32 7.17 -16.82
C GLY A 381 6.80 7.28 -18.27
N SER A 382 7.36 8.42 -18.69
CA SER A 382 7.76 8.65 -20.09
C SER A 382 8.99 7.83 -20.51
N ASP A 383 9.99 7.68 -19.61
CA ASP A 383 11.18 6.87 -19.84
C ASP A 383 11.56 6.10 -18.57
N PRO A 384 10.88 4.97 -18.28
CA PRO A 384 11.13 4.17 -17.08
C PRO A 384 12.57 3.62 -17.02
N ALA A 385 13.14 3.27 -18.16
CA ALA A 385 14.49 2.73 -18.25
C ALA A 385 15.54 3.79 -17.85
N ALA A 386 15.45 4.99 -18.40
CA ALA A 386 16.32 6.10 -18.01
C ALA A 386 16.15 6.47 -16.53
N TYR A 387 14.90 6.48 -16.03
CA TYR A 387 14.63 6.73 -14.62
C TYR A 387 15.31 5.70 -13.73
N ALA A 388 15.19 4.38 -14.02
CA ALA A 388 15.85 3.32 -13.27
C ALA A 388 17.38 3.48 -13.23
N ARG A 389 17.98 3.92 -14.33
CA ARG A 389 19.44 4.17 -14.44
C ARG A 389 19.90 5.49 -13.82
N SER A 390 19.00 6.41 -13.49
CA SER A 390 19.35 7.75 -12.98
C SER A 390 19.79 7.81 -11.52
N PHE A 391 19.80 6.68 -10.81
CA PHE A 391 20.17 6.63 -9.39
C PHE A 391 21.65 6.29 -9.20
N GLU A 392 22.29 6.91 -8.23
CA GLU A 392 23.70 6.65 -7.89
C GLU A 392 23.88 5.28 -7.21
N LEU A 393 22.94 4.90 -6.32
CA LEU A 393 22.97 3.63 -5.61
C LEU A 393 22.06 2.60 -6.27
N HIS A 394 22.67 1.47 -6.63
CA HIS A 394 22.01 0.29 -7.23
C HIS A 394 22.41 -0.97 -6.46
N ALA A 395 21.65 -2.05 -6.62
CA ALA A 395 22.08 -3.36 -6.19
C ALA A 395 23.35 -3.77 -6.93
N LEU A 396 24.30 -4.38 -6.20
CA LEU A 396 25.50 -4.94 -6.83
C LEU A 396 25.10 -6.15 -7.67
N THR A 397 25.26 -6.02 -9.00
CA THR A 397 24.97 -7.11 -9.96
C THR A 397 26.13 -8.11 -10.09
N ASP A 398 27.07 -8.14 -9.15
CA ASP A 398 28.19 -9.08 -9.21
C ASP A 398 27.70 -10.52 -9.02
N ALA A 399 27.83 -11.30 -10.10
CA ALA A 399 27.49 -12.72 -10.16
C ALA A 399 28.21 -13.59 -9.10
N ARG A 400 29.14 -13.02 -8.33
CA ARG A 400 29.87 -13.70 -7.26
C ARG A 400 29.12 -13.78 -5.94
N GLN A 401 28.04 -13.01 -5.76
CA GLN A 401 27.22 -13.07 -4.53
C GLN A 401 25.94 -13.89 -4.67
N ALA A 402 25.61 -14.39 -5.87
CA ALA A 402 24.47 -15.28 -6.08
C ALA A 402 24.71 -16.73 -5.62
N GLY A 403 25.85 -17.00 -5.01
CA GLY A 403 26.25 -18.34 -4.53
C GLY A 403 26.29 -18.51 -3.01
N ALA A 404 25.81 -17.52 -2.24
CA ALA A 404 25.78 -17.58 -0.79
C ALA A 404 24.39 -17.14 -0.27
N CYS A 405 23.40 -17.98 -0.48
CA CYS A 405 22.14 -18.09 0.28
C CYS A 405 21.73 -19.53 0.35
#